data_48c44d1e95d7d76f979212591f8ace9b
#
_entry.id   48c44d1e95d7d76f979212591f8ace9b
#
_cell.length_a   1.000
_cell.length_b   1.000
_cell.length_c   1.000
_cell.angle_alpha   90.00
_cell.angle_beta   90.00
_cell.angle_gamma   90.00
#
_symmetry.space_group_name_H-M   'P 1'
#
loop_
_entity.id
_entity.type
_entity.pdbx_description
1 polymer ?
#
loop_
_entity_poly.entity_id
_entity_poly.type
_entity_poly.pdbx_seq_one_letter_code
_entity_poly.pdbx_strand_id
1 'polypeptide(L)'
;MAASAATDASALTEAQKAERLASNTYPIRWIFKRRATAGGGMGAGQARTSDMAEQMRKKYGELTMLDFPQFTRDHFPGVRDMDLWSSLFGDVTDDSMFTQSTVSREGRSFTSFEFDPSLPTARKWLDQLVARQAKAGVRAHHVSNNAPRNISDLDVDARKQGIAVAKKWLDACAQIGAKTMRVNTGGPRIVPSASTGGQGGYPRNDEIVTYLRNAVESFKEMADYGGKVGVKVTIENHWGLSADPTNIRIILDEVSHPFCEATPDFCNWEHEYLLYHGLKALTPYARTTVHAKYWDRWGPQQDVKRSVKVMLDGGYKGKFALEYEAGPWDGVEGAKYLMKEVMAAL
;
A
#
# COMPACT_ATOMS: atom_id res chain seq x y z
N MET A 1 -22.19 -2.49 46.02
CA MET A 1 -21.08 -1.74 45.42
C MET A 1 -20.00 -2.76 45.06
N ALA A 2 -19.94 -3.16 43.79
CA ALA A 2 -18.87 -4.02 43.28
C ALA A 2 -17.84 -3.12 42.60
N ALA A 3 -16.66 -3.01 43.19
CA ALA A 3 -15.52 -2.32 42.58
C ALA A 3 -15.07 -3.12 41.35
N SER A 4 -15.25 -2.53 40.17
CA SER A 4 -14.63 -3.02 38.94
C SER A 4 -13.11 -2.86 39.09
N ALA A 5 -12.40 -3.97 39.21
CA ALA A 5 -10.96 -3.99 39.09
C ALA A 5 -10.61 -3.56 37.68
N ALA A 6 -10.10 -2.34 37.51
CA ALA A 6 -9.41 -1.91 36.32
C ALA A 6 -8.16 -2.81 36.21
N THR A 7 -8.16 -3.71 35.23
CA THR A 7 -6.96 -4.44 34.82
C THR A 7 -5.99 -3.40 34.27
N ASP A 8 -4.92 -3.13 35.01
CA ASP A 8 -3.76 -2.38 34.56
C ASP A 8 -3.26 -3.10 33.28
N ALA A 9 -3.58 -2.52 32.13
CA ALA A 9 -2.99 -2.97 30.88
C ALA A 9 -1.52 -2.57 30.94
N SER A 10 -0.65 -3.51 31.32
CA SER A 10 0.79 -3.27 31.36
C SER A 10 1.26 -2.69 30.02
N ALA A 11 2.00 -1.58 30.05
CA ALA A 11 2.56 -0.94 28.88
C ALA A 11 3.35 -1.97 28.03
N LEU A 12 3.20 -1.91 26.70
CA LEU A 12 3.93 -2.80 25.79
C LEU A 12 5.44 -2.62 25.97
N THR A 13 6.16 -3.74 25.98
CA THR A 13 7.64 -3.71 25.92
C THR A 13 8.11 -3.21 24.55
N GLU A 14 9.33 -2.72 24.45
CA GLU A 14 9.91 -2.27 23.17
C GLU A 14 9.89 -3.38 22.11
N ALA A 15 10.10 -4.63 22.49
CA ALA A 15 10.00 -5.78 21.60
C ALA A 15 8.55 -5.98 21.07
N GLN A 16 7.56 -5.88 21.95
CA GLN A 16 6.15 -5.96 21.56
C GLN A 16 5.71 -4.79 20.68
N LYS A 17 6.23 -3.58 20.93
CA LYS A 17 5.99 -2.43 20.05
C LYS A 17 6.61 -2.63 18.69
N ALA A 18 7.86 -3.11 18.59
CA ALA A 18 8.51 -3.41 17.32
C ALA A 18 7.76 -4.50 16.53
N GLU A 19 7.14 -5.47 17.21
CA GLU A 19 6.27 -6.46 16.59
C GLU A 19 4.99 -5.86 15.99
N ARG A 20 4.58 -4.65 16.37
CA ARG A 20 3.46 -3.92 15.77
C ARG A 20 3.84 -3.18 14.48
N LEU A 21 5.10 -3.22 14.06
CA LEU A 21 5.60 -2.51 12.91
C LEU A 21 5.85 -3.42 11.71
N ALA A 22 5.76 -2.84 10.51
CA ALA A 22 6.26 -3.42 9.27
C ALA A 22 7.16 -2.40 8.56
N SER A 23 8.34 -2.83 8.10
CA SER A 23 9.15 -2.02 7.20
C SER A 23 8.46 -1.92 5.84
N ASN A 24 8.67 -0.82 5.12
CA ASN A 24 8.03 -0.59 3.83
C ASN A 24 9.07 -0.27 2.75
N THR A 25 8.92 -0.86 1.57
CA THR A 25 9.84 -0.64 0.44
C THR A 25 9.64 0.70 -0.25
N TYR A 26 8.45 1.31 -0.14
CA TYR A 26 8.13 2.54 -0.86
C TYR A 26 8.99 3.76 -0.47
N PRO A 27 9.30 4.02 0.83
CA PRO A 27 10.19 5.10 1.23
C PRO A 27 11.56 5.06 0.57
N ILE A 28 12.09 3.85 0.34
CA ILE A 28 13.42 3.63 -0.20
C ILE A 28 13.42 3.24 -1.69
N ARG A 29 12.29 3.39 -2.38
CA ARG A 29 12.10 3.04 -3.80
C ARG A 29 13.15 3.63 -4.75
N TRP A 30 13.80 4.70 -4.34
CA TRP A 30 14.79 5.43 -5.13
C TRP A 30 16.13 4.70 -5.29
N ILE A 31 16.43 3.78 -4.39
CA ILE A 31 17.65 2.97 -4.44
C ILE A 31 17.41 1.56 -4.99
N PHE A 32 16.16 1.23 -5.32
CA PHE A 32 15.89 -0.05 -5.97
C PHE A 32 16.21 -0.04 -7.46
N LYS A 33 16.78 -1.12 -7.93
CA LYS A 33 16.78 -1.47 -9.36
C LYS A 33 15.35 -1.75 -9.80
N ARG A 34 14.92 -1.13 -10.89
CA ARG A 34 13.54 -1.28 -11.38
C ARG A 34 13.46 -1.06 -12.89
N ARG A 35 12.41 -1.61 -13.50
CA ARG A 35 12.01 -1.35 -14.89
C ARG A 35 10.97 -0.26 -14.98
N ALA A 36 10.82 0.30 -16.18
CA ALA A 36 9.70 1.19 -16.47
C ALA A 36 8.38 0.40 -16.43
N THR A 37 7.39 0.90 -15.69
CA THR A 37 6.04 0.31 -15.60
C THR A 37 4.98 1.29 -16.08
N ALA A 38 3.85 0.78 -16.58
CA ALA A 38 2.73 1.60 -17.08
C ALA A 38 2.18 2.59 -16.04
N GLY A 39 2.32 2.24 -14.77
CA GLY A 39 1.92 3.10 -13.64
C GLY A 39 3.06 3.81 -12.95
N GLY A 40 4.24 3.67 -13.47
CA GLY A 40 5.49 4.19 -12.89
C GLY A 40 5.70 5.69 -13.03
N GLY A 41 4.64 6.47 -12.98
CA GLY A 41 4.77 7.89 -12.73
C GLY A 41 5.41 8.09 -11.37
N MET A 42 6.69 8.44 -11.34
CA MET A 42 7.27 9.03 -10.16
C MET A 42 6.52 10.33 -9.92
N GLY A 43 5.90 10.45 -8.74
CA GLY A 43 5.12 11.63 -8.37
C GLY A 43 5.89 12.93 -8.58
N ALA A 44 5.17 14.04 -8.67
CA ALA A 44 5.71 15.39 -8.82
C ALA A 44 6.88 15.63 -7.86
N GLY A 45 8.03 16.05 -8.38
CA GLY A 45 9.24 16.29 -7.60
C GLY A 45 10.52 15.69 -8.19
N GLN A 46 10.50 15.28 -9.46
CA GLN A 46 11.63 14.59 -10.12
C GLN A 46 12.99 15.32 -10.00
N ALA A 47 13.03 16.64 -9.96
CA ALA A 47 14.31 17.37 -9.85
C ALA A 47 14.94 17.26 -8.44
N ARG A 48 14.12 17.28 -7.38
CA ARG A 48 14.58 17.05 -5.99
C ARG A 48 14.95 15.59 -5.73
N THR A 49 14.35 14.67 -6.48
CA THR A 49 14.49 13.23 -6.30
C THR A 49 15.75 12.64 -6.94
N SER A 50 16.34 13.29 -7.96
CA SER A 50 17.58 12.80 -8.59
C SER A 50 18.76 12.86 -7.60
N ASP A 51 18.96 14.00 -6.96
CA ASP A 51 20.06 14.21 -6.02
C ASP A 51 19.89 13.38 -4.75
N MET A 52 18.67 13.31 -4.22
CA MET A 52 18.36 12.45 -3.07
C MET A 52 18.58 10.97 -3.40
N ALA A 53 18.11 10.52 -4.57
CA ALA A 53 18.30 9.15 -5.00
C ALA A 53 19.79 8.79 -5.16
N GLU A 54 20.60 9.70 -5.68
CA GLU A 54 22.05 9.50 -5.78
C GLU A 54 22.72 9.45 -4.41
N GLN A 55 22.39 10.39 -3.51
CA GLN A 55 22.88 10.41 -2.14
C GLN A 55 22.49 9.13 -1.37
N MET A 56 21.25 8.68 -1.51
CA MET A 56 20.79 7.44 -0.91
C MET A 56 21.54 6.24 -1.45
N ARG A 57 21.77 6.14 -2.79
CA ARG A 57 22.58 5.05 -3.37
C ARG A 57 24.02 5.05 -2.89
N LYS A 58 24.63 6.23 -2.71
CA LYS A 58 25.98 6.34 -2.12
C LYS A 58 26.02 5.88 -0.67
N LYS A 59 24.96 6.17 0.11
CA LYS A 59 24.87 5.89 1.56
C LYS A 59 24.49 4.43 1.85
N TYR A 60 23.54 3.87 1.11
CA TYR A 60 22.92 2.58 1.42
C TYR A 60 23.17 1.49 0.36
N GLY A 61 23.76 1.84 -0.77
CA GLY A 61 23.90 0.96 -1.91
C GLY A 61 22.63 0.91 -2.78
N GLU A 62 22.71 0.17 -3.86
CA GLU A 62 21.59 -0.14 -4.73
C GLU A 62 20.98 -1.49 -4.33
N LEU A 63 19.68 -1.60 -4.29
CA LEU A 63 18.95 -2.78 -3.80
C LEU A 63 18.11 -3.44 -4.89
N THR A 64 17.85 -4.72 -4.69
CA THR A 64 16.75 -5.47 -5.31
C THR A 64 15.74 -5.88 -4.23
N MET A 65 14.58 -6.37 -4.62
CA MET A 65 13.61 -6.89 -3.66
C MET A 65 14.17 -8.09 -2.86
N LEU A 66 15.11 -8.84 -3.44
CA LEU A 66 15.76 -9.97 -2.75
C LEU A 66 16.74 -9.53 -1.65
N ASP A 67 17.17 -8.26 -1.66
CA ASP A 67 18.05 -7.69 -0.64
C ASP A 67 17.25 -7.05 0.51
N PHE A 68 15.99 -6.71 0.27
CA PHE A 68 15.17 -5.99 1.24
C PHE A 68 14.93 -6.75 2.57
N PRO A 69 14.80 -8.09 2.61
CA PRO A 69 14.73 -8.84 3.86
C PRO A 69 15.93 -8.58 4.79
N GLN A 70 17.14 -8.62 4.25
CA GLN A 70 18.35 -8.31 5.03
C GLN A 70 18.43 -6.83 5.39
N PHE A 71 18.08 -5.94 4.44
CA PHE A 71 18.02 -4.49 4.69
C PHE A 71 17.07 -4.14 5.85
N THR A 72 15.91 -4.80 5.93
CA THR A 72 14.98 -4.65 7.06
C THR A 72 15.65 -4.99 8.39
N ARG A 73 16.36 -6.10 8.47
CA ARG A 73 17.09 -6.52 9.68
C ARG A 73 18.16 -5.53 10.12
N ASP A 74 18.87 -4.97 9.15
CA ASP A 74 20.01 -4.10 9.41
C ASP A 74 19.59 -2.68 9.82
N HIS A 75 18.46 -2.19 9.29
CA HIS A 75 18.04 -0.80 9.46
C HIS A 75 16.85 -0.59 10.41
N PHE A 76 16.04 -1.64 10.68
CA PHE A 76 14.86 -1.56 11.54
C PHE A 76 14.90 -2.62 12.67
N PRO A 77 15.68 -2.37 13.74
CA PRO A 77 15.87 -3.34 14.82
C PRO A 77 14.53 -3.80 15.43
N GLY A 78 14.34 -5.11 15.57
CA GLY A 78 13.13 -5.71 16.13
C GLY A 78 11.98 -5.87 15.16
N VAL A 79 11.94 -5.15 14.04
CA VAL A 79 10.92 -5.30 12.99
C VAL A 79 11.13 -6.58 12.21
N ARG A 80 10.07 -7.38 12.07
CA ARG A 80 10.10 -8.67 11.37
C ARG A 80 9.10 -8.77 10.23
N ASP A 81 8.18 -7.85 10.13
CA ASP A 81 7.15 -7.80 9.10
C ASP A 81 7.53 -6.78 8.03
N MET A 82 7.19 -7.06 6.78
CA MET A 82 7.50 -6.21 5.62
C MET A 82 6.25 -5.93 4.82
N ASP A 83 6.14 -4.70 4.33
CA ASP A 83 5.21 -4.28 3.29
C ASP A 83 5.98 -4.08 1.98
N LEU A 84 5.59 -4.81 0.96
CA LEU A 84 6.32 -4.92 -0.29
C LEU A 84 5.54 -4.25 -1.43
N TRP A 85 6.12 -3.21 -2.02
CA TRP A 85 5.51 -2.54 -3.16
C TRP A 85 5.71 -3.36 -4.46
N SER A 86 4.61 -3.75 -5.09
CA SER A 86 4.63 -4.67 -6.24
C SER A 86 5.44 -4.20 -7.45
N SER A 87 5.58 -2.88 -7.62
CA SER A 87 6.36 -2.30 -8.72
C SER A 87 7.88 -2.53 -8.62
N LEU A 88 8.35 -3.11 -7.52
CA LEU A 88 9.76 -3.44 -7.29
C LEU A 88 10.06 -4.95 -7.41
N PHE A 89 9.04 -5.76 -7.76
CA PHE A 89 9.19 -7.21 -7.90
C PHE A 89 9.89 -7.58 -9.21
N GLY A 90 10.59 -8.69 -9.17
CA GLY A 90 11.29 -9.28 -10.31
C GLY A 90 12.74 -8.87 -10.43
N ASP A 91 13.48 -9.61 -11.27
CA ASP A 91 14.83 -9.28 -11.69
C ASP A 91 14.76 -8.37 -12.93
N VAL A 92 15.30 -7.17 -12.83
CA VAL A 92 15.29 -6.19 -13.92
C VAL A 92 16.11 -6.62 -15.14
N THR A 93 16.92 -7.66 -15.01
CA THR A 93 17.76 -8.21 -16.09
C THR A 93 17.13 -9.39 -16.80
N ASP A 94 16.01 -9.92 -16.31
CA ASP A 94 15.33 -11.08 -16.87
C ASP A 94 13.92 -10.72 -17.36
N ASP A 95 13.76 -10.56 -18.67
CA ASP A 95 12.48 -10.22 -19.31
C ASP A 95 11.41 -11.31 -19.15
N SER A 96 11.81 -12.56 -18.90
CA SER A 96 10.89 -13.69 -18.81
C SER A 96 9.97 -13.65 -17.58
N MET A 97 10.20 -12.72 -16.66
CA MET A 97 9.36 -12.48 -15.48
C MET A 97 8.26 -11.42 -15.72
N PHE A 98 8.26 -10.80 -16.91
CA PHE A 98 7.43 -9.62 -17.15
C PHE A 98 6.58 -9.78 -18.40
N THR A 99 5.36 -9.25 -18.33
CA THR A 99 4.58 -8.94 -19.54
C THR A 99 4.99 -7.57 -20.06
N GLN A 100 5.06 -7.46 -21.38
CA GLN A 100 5.43 -6.22 -22.05
C GLN A 100 4.22 -5.61 -22.75
N SER A 101 4.11 -4.30 -22.65
CA SER A 101 3.10 -3.53 -23.38
C SER A 101 3.68 -2.21 -23.89
N THR A 102 3.14 -1.71 -25.00
CA THR A 102 3.49 -0.38 -25.48
C THR A 102 2.53 0.64 -24.87
N VAL A 103 3.08 1.63 -24.20
CA VAL A 103 2.33 2.73 -23.58
C VAL A 103 2.70 4.03 -24.26
N SER A 104 1.70 4.82 -24.65
CA SER A 104 1.90 6.16 -25.20
C SER A 104 1.57 7.21 -24.16
N ARG A 105 2.52 8.12 -23.91
CA ARG A 105 2.33 9.30 -23.05
C ARG A 105 2.90 10.52 -23.74
N GLU A 106 2.13 11.61 -23.78
CA GLU A 106 2.56 12.90 -24.34
C GLU A 106 3.15 12.77 -25.76
N GLY A 107 2.53 11.91 -26.59
CA GLY A 107 2.98 11.67 -27.97
C GLY A 107 4.22 10.79 -28.11
N ARG A 108 4.76 10.26 -27.02
CA ARG A 108 5.89 9.32 -27.03
C ARG A 108 5.44 7.93 -26.63
N SER A 109 5.89 6.92 -27.37
CA SER A 109 5.67 5.51 -27.04
C SER A 109 6.90 4.94 -26.33
N PHE A 110 6.66 4.16 -25.28
CA PHE A 110 7.70 3.42 -24.55
C PHE A 110 7.20 2.03 -24.17
N THR A 111 8.14 1.09 -24.02
CA THR A 111 7.82 -0.24 -23.52
C THR A 111 7.65 -0.21 -22.02
N SER A 112 6.51 -0.69 -21.55
CA SER A 112 6.23 -0.88 -20.13
C SER A 112 6.36 -2.36 -19.78
N PHE A 113 6.97 -2.64 -18.65
CA PHE A 113 7.17 -3.98 -18.11
C PHE A 113 6.36 -4.12 -16.82
N GLU A 114 5.47 -5.11 -16.78
CA GLU A 114 4.69 -5.42 -15.58
C GLU A 114 5.05 -6.85 -15.13
N PHE A 115 5.48 -6.98 -13.88
CA PHE A 115 5.78 -8.29 -13.30
C PHE A 115 4.52 -9.16 -13.32
N ASP A 116 4.62 -10.34 -13.97
CA ASP A 116 3.53 -11.31 -13.97
C ASP A 116 3.88 -12.49 -13.06
N PRO A 117 3.30 -12.54 -11.85
CA PRO A 117 3.63 -13.58 -10.87
C PRO A 117 3.20 -14.98 -11.28
N SER A 118 2.44 -15.14 -12.38
CA SER A 118 2.03 -16.45 -12.88
C SER A 118 3.08 -17.12 -13.79
N LEU A 119 4.06 -16.36 -14.29
CA LEU A 119 5.11 -16.91 -15.15
C LEU A 119 6.04 -17.86 -14.37
N PRO A 120 6.53 -18.95 -14.99
CA PRO A 120 7.36 -19.93 -14.30
C PRO A 120 8.66 -19.34 -13.71
N THR A 121 9.28 -18.39 -14.39
CA THR A 121 10.47 -17.67 -13.92
C THR A 121 10.15 -16.75 -12.75
N ALA A 122 9.03 -16.04 -12.79
CA ALA A 122 8.54 -15.22 -11.69
C ALA A 122 8.24 -16.07 -10.44
N ARG A 123 7.64 -17.25 -10.60
CA ARG A 123 7.40 -18.20 -9.49
C ARG A 123 8.70 -18.64 -8.81
N LYS A 124 9.71 -19.01 -9.59
CA LYS A 124 11.05 -19.34 -9.06
C LYS A 124 11.69 -18.17 -8.33
N TRP A 125 11.53 -16.98 -8.84
CA TRP A 125 12.02 -15.76 -8.19
C TRP A 125 11.28 -15.48 -6.87
N LEU A 126 9.97 -15.73 -6.78
CA LEU A 126 9.22 -15.65 -5.52
C LEU A 126 9.73 -16.66 -4.49
N ASP A 127 10.11 -17.89 -4.91
CA ASP A 127 10.74 -18.88 -4.02
C ASP A 127 12.08 -18.38 -3.47
N GLN A 128 12.87 -17.65 -4.29
CA GLN A 128 14.10 -17.00 -3.82
C GLN A 128 13.79 -15.92 -2.77
N LEU A 129 12.74 -15.13 -2.97
CA LEU A 129 12.33 -14.13 -1.99
C LEU A 129 11.95 -14.79 -0.65
N VAL A 130 11.21 -15.91 -0.68
CA VAL A 130 10.89 -16.72 0.52
C VAL A 130 12.17 -17.18 1.22
N ALA A 131 13.13 -17.69 0.49
CA ALA A 131 14.41 -18.12 1.05
C ALA A 131 15.20 -16.97 1.71
N ARG A 132 15.17 -15.75 1.08
CA ARG A 132 15.79 -14.55 1.64
C ARG A 132 15.08 -14.09 2.92
N GLN A 133 13.76 -14.14 2.95
CA GLN A 133 12.96 -13.85 4.16
C GLN A 133 13.33 -14.79 5.31
N ALA A 134 13.37 -16.09 5.04
CA ALA A 134 13.73 -17.10 6.03
C ALA A 134 15.16 -16.87 6.57
N LYS A 135 16.12 -16.61 5.70
CA LYS A 135 17.52 -16.32 6.07
C LYS A 135 17.63 -15.09 6.97
N ALA A 136 16.89 -14.02 6.66
CA ALA A 136 16.90 -12.79 7.45
C ALA A 136 16.03 -12.86 8.71
N GLY A 137 15.18 -13.89 8.86
CA GLY A 137 14.23 -14.01 9.96
C GLY A 137 13.14 -12.95 9.94
N VAL A 138 12.71 -12.53 8.74
CA VAL A 138 11.60 -11.59 8.48
C VAL A 138 10.57 -12.25 7.56
N ARG A 139 9.41 -11.62 7.38
CA ARG A 139 8.33 -12.18 6.57
C ARG A 139 7.59 -11.08 5.81
N ALA A 140 7.09 -11.39 4.63
CA ALA A 140 6.12 -10.54 3.97
C ALA A 140 4.82 -10.54 4.81
N HIS A 141 4.27 -9.35 5.04
CA HIS A 141 3.02 -9.18 5.79
C HIS A 141 1.93 -8.57 4.90
N HIS A 142 2.29 -7.57 4.13
CA HIS A 142 1.43 -6.86 3.19
C HIS A 142 2.10 -6.73 1.84
N VAL A 143 1.30 -6.71 0.78
CA VAL A 143 1.76 -6.31 -0.55
C VAL A 143 0.97 -5.07 -0.98
N SER A 144 1.65 -3.92 -1.03
CA SER A 144 1.14 -2.68 -1.60
C SER A 144 1.10 -2.82 -3.12
N ASN A 145 0.05 -3.46 -3.63
CA ASN A 145 -0.05 -3.83 -5.02
C ASN A 145 -0.61 -2.70 -5.89
N ASN A 146 0.02 -2.46 -7.04
CA ASN A 146 -0.41 -1.45 -8.01
C ASN A 146 -1.21 -2.03 -9.19
N ALA A 147 -1.24 -3.33 -9.35
CA ALA A 147 -1.98 -4.02 -10.41
C ALA A 147 -3.06 -4.93 -9.80
N PRO A 148 -4.29 -4.91 -10.27
CA PRO A 148 -4.83 -4.11 -11.38
C PRO A 148 -5.24 -2.69 -10.97
N ARG A 149 -5.69 -1.88 -11.99
CA ARG A 149 -6.19 -0.50 -11.77
C ARG A 149 -7.59 -0.25 -12.31
N ASN A 150 -8.23 -1.29 -12.81
CA ASN A 150 -9.46 -1.21 -13.60
C ASN A 150 -10.59 -2.11 -13.07
N ILE A 151 -10.58 -2.43 -11.78
CA ILE A 151 -11.58 -3.33 -11.18
C ILE A 151 -12.99 -2.71 -11.04
N SER A 152 -13.11 -1.40 -11.21
CA SER A 152 -14.40 -0.70 -11.23
C SER A 152 -14.77 -0.17 -12.63
N ASP A 153 -13.97 -0.47 -13.66
CA ASP A 153 -14.16 0.03 -15.02
C ASP A 153 -15.57 -0.24 -15.56
N LEU A 154 -16.07 0.65 -16.43
CA LEU A 154 -17.35 0.46 -17.10
C LEU A 154 -17.27 -0.64 -18.16
N ASP A 155 -16.10 -0.86 -18.74
CA ASP A 155 -15.83 -1.98 -19.63
C ASP A 155 -15.75 -3.29 -18.83
N VAL A 156 -16.66 -4.20 -19.11
CA VAL A 156 -16.79 -5.49 -18.43
C VAL A 156 -15.55 -6.37 -18.65
N ASP A 157 -14.98 -6.36 -19.85
CA ASP A 157 -13.82 -7.21 -20.17
C ASP A 157 -12.55 -6.67 -19.52
N ALA A 158 -12.37 -5.35 -19.49
CA ALA A 158 -11.29 -4.72 -18.73
C ALA A 158 -11.39 -5.06 -17.23
N ARG A 159 -12.60 -5.04 -16.64
CA ARG A 159 -12.82 -5.46 -15.25
C ARG A 159 -12.44 -6.91 -15.00
N LYS A 160 -12.92 -7.84 -15.84
CA LYS A 160 -12.61 -9.28 -15.73
C LYS A 160 -11.11 -9.54 -15.84
N GLN A 161 -10.42 -8.88 -16.75
CA GLN A 161 -8.95 -8.95 -16.86
C GLN A 161 -8.28 -8.42 -15.58
N GLY A 162 -8.77 -7.31 -15.03
CA GLY A 162 -8.27 -6.79 -13.76
C GLY A 162 -8.42 -7.77 -12.61
N ILE A 163 -9.58 -8.40 -12.46
CA ILE A 163 -9.82 -9.43 -11.43
C ILE A 163 -8.89 -10.63 -11.65
N ALA A 164 -8.67 -11.07 -12.89
CA ALA A 164 -7.74 -12.16 -13.20
C ALA A 164 -6.30 -11.81 -12.80
N VAL A 165 -5.85 -10.57 -13.03
CA VAL A 165 -4.55 -10.07 -12.59
C VAL A 165 -4.47 -10.05 -11.04
N ALA A 166 -5.52 -9.58 -10.36
CA ALA A 166 -5.56 -9.59 -8.90
C ALA A 166 -5.44 -11.01 -8.32
N LYS A 167 -6.10 -12.01 -8.93
CA LYS A 167 -6.00 -13.42 -8.51
C LYS A 167 -4.57 -13.97 -8.65
N LYS A 168 -3.86 -13.66 -9.74
CA LYS A 168 -2.44 -14.03 -9.88
C LYS A 168 -1.57 -13.44 -8.75
N TRP A 169 -1.85 -12.20 -8.36
CA TRP A 169 -1.16 -11.56 -7.26
C TRP A 169 -1.54 -12.12 -5.88
N LEU A 170 -2.78 -12.55 -5.69
CA LEU A 170 -3.21 -13.25 -4.48
C LEU A 170 -2.46 -14.58 -4.32
N ASP A 171 -2.27 -15.33 -5.42
CA ASP A 171 -1.44 -16.55 -5.43
C ASP A 171 0.03 -16.25 -5.06
N ALA A 172 0.58 -15.17 -5.61
CA ALA A 172 1.94 -14.73 -5.26
C ALA A 172 2.06 -14.32 -3.80
N CYS A 173 1.08 -13.59 -3.27
CA CYS A 173 1.01 -13.23 -1.85
C CYS A 173 0.97 -14.47 -0.96
N ALA A 174 0.16 -15.47 -1.31
CA ALA A 174 0.11 -16.76 -0.61
C ALA A 174 1.48 -17.48 -0.65
N GLN A 175 2.14 -17.51 -1.81
CA GLN A 175 3.45 -18.13 -1.99
C GLN A 175 4.52 -17.47 -1.11
N ILE A 176 4.54 -16.14 -1.00
CA ILE A 176 5.53 -15.42 -0.16
C ILE A 176 5.10 -15.29 1.31
N GLY A 177 3.91 -15.78 1.69
CA GLY A 177 3.39 -15.77 3.05
C GLY A 177 2.76 -14.45 3.50
N ALA A 178 2.48 -13.51 2.58
CA ALA A 178 1.79 -12.27 2.88
C ALA A 178 0.34 -12.52 3.34
N LYS A 179 -0.13 -11.69 4.28
CA LYS A 179 -1.47 -11.83 4.88
C LYS A 179 -2.52 -11.02 4.15
N THR A 180 -2.11 -9.91 3.56
CA THR A 180 -3.00 -8.95 2.92
C THR A 180 -2.37 -8.42 1.64
N MET A 181 -3.22 -8.00 0.71
CA MET A 181 -2.83 -7.36 -0.53
C MET A 181 -3.77 -6.19 -0.83
N ARG A 182 -3.21 -5.02 -1.05
CA ARG A 182 -3.96 -3.88 -1.54
C ARG A 182 -4.41 -4.09 -2.98
N VAL A 183 -5.65 -3.69 -3.28
CA VAL A 183 -6.15 -3.53 -4.65
C VAL A 183 -6.72 -2.13 -4.78
N ASN A 184 -6.24 -1.38 -5.77
CA ASN A 184 -6.77 -0.05 -6.05
C ASN A 184 -8.18 -0.15 -6.65
N THR A 185 -9.10 0.68 -6.13
CA THR A 185 -10.50 0.65 -6.57
C THR A 185 -10.69 1.08 -8.03
N GLY A 186 -9.78 1.91 -8.56
CA GLY A 186 -10.04 2.61 -9.81
C GLY A 186 -11.18 3.62 -9.66
N GLY A 187 -11.93 3.80 -10.73
CA GLY A 187 -13.07 4.73 -10.79
C GLY A 187 -12.80 5.96 -11.65
N PRO A 188 -13.78 6.85 -11.75
CA PRO A 188 -13.63 8.05 -12.54
C PRO A 188 -12.50 8.90 -11.97
N ARG A 189 -11.61 9.35 -12.83
CA ARG A 189 -10.62 10.37 -12.44
C ARG A 189 -11.34 11.70 -12.34
N ILE A 190 -11.10 12.42 -11.26
CA ILE A 190 -11.43 13.83 -11.19
C ILE A 190 -10.51 14.53 -12.20
N VAL A 191 -11.04 14.86 -13.38
CA VAL A 191 -10.31 15.59 -14.40
C VAL A 191 -10.57 17.07 -14.14
N PRO A 192 -9.53 17.93 -14.00
CA PRO A 192 -9.73 19.36 -13.95
C PRO A 192 -10.57 19.81 -15.16
N SER A 193 -11.75 20.35 -14.91
CA SER A 193 -12.63 20.85 -15.96
C SER A 193 -12.31 22.32 -16.23
N ALA A 194 -12.21 22.68 -17.50
CA ALA A 194 -12.07 24.07 -17.90
C ALA A 194 -13.26 24.95 -17.42
N SER A 195 -14.44 24.36 -17.26
CA SER A 195 -15.63 25.02 -16.74
C SER A 195 -15.58 25.34 -15.24
N THR A 196 -14.70 24.69 -14.48
CA THR A 196 -14.50 24.90 -13.05
C THR A 196 -13.22 25.68 -12.73
N GLY A 197 -12.63 26.35 -13.71
CA GLY A 197 -11.39 27.12 -13.53
C GLY A 197 -10.16 26.26 -13.21
N GLY A 198 -10.14 24.99 -13.67
CA GLY A 198 -9.06 24.04 -13.41
C GLY A 198 -9.22 23.26 -12.10
N GLN A 199 -10.25 23.56 -11.31
CA GLN A 199 -10.61 22.72 -10.17
C GLN A 199 -11.37 21.48 -10.66
N GLY A 200 -10.91 20.28 -10.25
CA GLY A 200 -11.64 19.06 -10.53
C GLY A 200 -13.01 19.12 -9.85
N GLY A 201 -14.07 18.98 -10.62
CA GLY A 201 -15.39 18.78 -10.05
C GLY A 201 -15.49 17.37 -9.49
N TYR A 202 -16.17 17.19 -8.36
CA TYR A 202 -16.60 15.86 -7.94
C TYR A 202 -17.51 15.29 -9.04
N PRO A 203 -17.36 14.00 -9.41
CA PRO A 203 -18.35 13.36 -10.24
C PRO A 203 -19.72 13.51 -9.55
N ARG A 204 -20.76 13.73 -10.33
CA ARG A 204 -22.11 13.75 -9.80
C ARG A 204 -22.40 12.39 -9.15
N ASN A 205 -23.20 12.38 -8.10
CA ASN A 205 -23.49 11.14 -7.36
C ASN A 205 -24.01 10.01 -8.24
N ASP A 206 -24.79 10.32 -9.28
CA ASP A 206 -25.27 9.35 -10.27
C ASP A 206 -24.15 8.79 -11.17
N GLU A 207 -23.06 9.54 -11.36
CA GLU A 207 -21.92 9.11 -12.18
C GLU A 207 -21.05 8.07 -11.46
N ILE A 208 -20.91 8.14 -10.14
CA ILE A 208 -20.06 7.21 -9.38
C ILE A 208 -20.77 5.91 -9.03
N VAL A 209 -22.11 5.86 -9.04
CA VAL A 209 -22.88 4.68 -8.58
C VAL A 209 -22.50 3.42 -9.35
N THR A 210 -22.34 3.51 -10.67
CA THR A 210 -21.96 2.35 -11.48
C THR A 210 -20.55 1.87 -11.15
N TYR A 211 -19.60 2.78 -10.93
CA TYR A 211 -18.24 2.42 -10.49
C TYR A 211 -18.24 1.76 -9.11
N LEU A 212 -19.03 2.28 -8.16
CA LEU A 212 -19.18 1.67 -6.83
C LEU A 212 -19.73 0.25 -6.91
N ARG A 213 -20.81 0.05 -7.70
CA ARG A 213 -21.38 -1.28 -7.92
C ARG A 213 -20.36 -2.24 -8.51
N ASN A 214 -19.64 -1.81 -9.55
CA ASN A 214 -18.60 -2.60 -10.19
C ASN A 214 -17.46 -2.95 -9.20
N ALA A 215 -17.05 -2.00 -8.38
CA ALA A 215 -16.04 -2.24 -7.33
C ALA A 215 -16.54 -3.28 -6.31
N VAL A 216 -17.79 -3.16 -5.84
CA VAL A 216 -18.39 -4.13 -4.88
C VAL A 216 -18.36 -5.54 -5.47
N GLU A 217 -18.85 -5.73 -6.71
CA GLU A 217 -18.85 -7.03 -7.38
C GLU A 217 -17.43 -7.60 -7.52
N SER A 218 -16.49 -6.77 -7.94
CA SER A 218 -15.10 -7.17 -8.12
C SER A 218 -14.43 -7.54 -6.78
N PHE A 219 -14.65 -6.77 -5.73
CA PHE A 219 -14.10 -7.08 -4.40
C PHE A 219 -14.73 -8.33 -3.79
N LYS A 220 -16.03 -8.61 -4.01
CA LYS A 220 -16.65 -9.89 -3.62
C LYS A 220 -15.93 -11.07 -4.25
N GLU A 221 -15.73 -11.04 -5.57
CA GLU A 221 -15.05 -12.11 -6.30
C GLU A 221 -13.59 -12.30 -5.87
N MET A 222 -12.87 -11.19 -5.66
CA MET A 222 -11.48 -11.24 -5.17
C MET A 222 -11.39 -11.72 -3.72
N ALA A 223 -12.32 -11.33 -2.84
CA ALA A 223 -12.36 -11.76 -1.46
C ALA A 223 -12.70 -13.26 -1.33
N ASP A 224 -13.64 -13.76 -2.14
CA ASP A 224 -13.93 -15.20 -2.25
C ASP A 224 -12.69 -15.99 -2.66
N TYR A 225 -11.93 -15.48 -3.64
CA TYR A 225 -10.68 -16.11 -4.06
C TYR A 225 -9.61 -16.01 -2.98
N GLY A 226 -9.47 -14.83 -2.38
CA GLY A 226 -8.56 -14.59 -1.27
C GLY A 226 -8.79 -15.54 -0.08
N GLY A 227 -10.07 -15.84 0.20
CA GLY A 227 -10.46 -16.85 1.19
C GLY A 227 -9.93 -18.26 0.90
N LYS A 228 -9.86 -18.64 -0.37
CA LYS A 228 -9.32 -19.95 -0.80
C LYS A 228 -7.81 -20.05 -0.63
N VAL A 229 -7.09 -18.96 -0.84
CA VAL A 229 -5.62 -18.93 -0.77
C VAL A 229 -5.08 -18.35 0.56
N GLY A 230 -5.97 -17.90 1.47
CA GLY A 230 -5.60 -17.40 2.79
C GLY A 230 -5.04 -15.99 2.81
N VAL A 231 -5.33 -15.15 1.80
CA VAL A 231 -4.85 -13.78 1.67
C VAL A 231 -6.05 -12.83 1.54
N LYS A 232 -6.11 -11.79 2.38
CA LYS A 232 -7.17 -10.79 2.32
C LYS A 232 -6.88 -9.74 1.24
N VAL A 233 -7.92 -9.30 0.55
CA VAL A 233 -7.87 -8.09 -0.27
C VAL A 233 -8.16 -6.87 0.59
N THR A 234 -7.44 -5.77 0.35
CA THR A 234 -7.62 -4.55 1.13
C THR A 234 -7.80 -3.33 0.26
N ILE A 235 -8.54 -2.35 0.79
CA ILE A 235 -8.78 -1.05 0.16
C ILE A 235 -8.07 0.02 0.99
N GLU A 236 -7.17 0.74 0.33
CA GLU A 236 -6.49 1.91 0.89
C GLU A 236 -7.18 3.20 0.44
N ASN A 237 -7.26 4.21 1.30
CA ASN A 237 -7.56 5.57 0.84
C ASN A 237 -6.40 6.07 -0.02
N HIS A 238 -6.64 6.19 -1.32
CA HIS A 238 -5.61 6.52 -2.29
C HIS A 238 -6.17 7.45 -3.38
N TRP A 239 -6.49 6.96 -4.56
CA TRP A 239 -7.04 7.71 -5.67
C TRP A 239 -8.30 7.03 -6.24
N GLY A 240 -9.05 7.73 -7.09
CA GLY A 240 -10.31 7.24 -7.63
C GLY A 240 -11.40 7.18 -6.57
N LEU A 241 -12.19 6.11 -6.54
CA LEU A 241 -13.27 5.95 -5.57
C LEU A 241 -12.77 5.97 -4.13
N SER A 242 -11.57 5.44 -3.88
CA SER A 242 -11.02 5.34 -2.53
C SER A 242 -10.42 6.67 -2.00
N ALA A 243 -10.45 7.74 -2.77
CA ALA A 243 -10.10 9.07 -2.25
C ALA A 243 -11.11 9.56 -1.19
N ASP A 244 -12.36 9.11 -1.27
CA ASP A 244 -13.40 9.40 -0.27
C ASP A 244 -13.59 8.21 0.68
N PRO A 245 -13.41 8.39 2.00
CA PRO A 245 -13.63 7.33 2.98
C PRO A 245 -15.05 6.81 3.00
N THR A 246 -16.06 7.60 2.58
CA THR A 246 -17.44 7.15 2.47
C THR A 246 -17.61 6.07 1.43
N ASN A 247 -16.95 6.22 0.27
CA ASN A 247 -16.97 5.21 -0.79
C ASN A 247 -16.31 3.90 -0.33
N ILE A 248 -15.20 3.98 0.41
CA ILE A 248 -14.55 2.78 0.97
C ILE A 248 -15.50 2.05 1.92
N ARG A 249 -16.19 2.78 2.82
CA ARG A 249 -17.16 2.19 3.73
C ARG A 249 -18.31 1.51 2.97
N ILE A 250 -18.90 2.20 1.99
CA ILE A 250 -19.97 1.62 1.15
C ILE A 250 -19.49 0.30 0.52
N ILE A 251 -18.30 0.29 -0.10
CA ILE A 251 -17.76 -0.92 -0.72
C ILE A 251 -17.59 -2.02 0.33
N LEU A 252 -17.00 -1.74 1.49
CA LEU A 252 -16.75 -2.75 2.51
C LEU A 252 -18.02 -3.28 3.17
N ASP A 253 -19.01 -2.42 3.43
CA ASP A 253 -20.32 -2.80 3.98
C ASP A 253 -21.09 -3.70 2.99
N GLU A 254 -21.09 -3.37 1.69
CA GLU A 254 -21.74 -4.14 0.64
C GLU A 254 -21.01 -5.46 0.31
N VAL A 255 -19.67 -5.46 0.36
CA VAL A 255 -18.87 -6.69 0.20
C VAL A 255 -19.08 -7.62 1.38
N SER A 256 -19.06 -7.10 2.59
CA SER A 256 -19.32 -7.82 3.84
C SER A 256 -18.64 -9.20 3.93
N HIS A 257 -17.35 -9.25 3.63
CA HIS A 257 -16.61 -10.52 3.53
C HIS A 257 -15.39 -10.53 4.49
N PRO A 258 -15.10 -11.64 5.21
CA PRO A 258 -14.00 -11.72 6.17
C PRO A 258 -12.61 -11.55 5.53
N PHE A 259 -12.50 -11.76 4.21
CA PHE A 259 -11.28 -11.56 3.43
C PHE A 259 -11.25 -10.23 2.65
N CYS A 260 -12.09 -9.27 3.05
CA CYS A 260 -12.03 -7.89 2.56
C CYS A 260 -11.98 -6.93 3.73
N GLU A 261 -11.00 -6.01 3.75
CA GLU A 261 -10.85 -5.03 4.84
C GLU A 261 -10.23 -3.71 4.33
N ALA A 262 -10.21 -2.68 5.19
CA ALA A 262 -9.48 -1.45 4.89
C ALA A 262 -7.99 -1.57 5.26
N THR A 263 -7.14 -0.90 4.49
CA THR A 263 -5.76 -0.55 4.85
C THR A 263 -5.65 0.97 4.85
N PRO A 264 -6.10 1.67 5.91
CA PRO A 264 -6.02 3.12 5.96
C PRO A 264 -4.58 3.63 5.88
N ASP A 265 -4.37 4.68 5.09
CA ASP A 265 -3.15 5.46 5.02
C ASP A 265 -3.35 6.78 5.77
N PHE A 266 -2.35 7.20 6.54
CA PHE A 266 -2.45 8.40 7.36
C PHE A 266 -2.50 9.69 6.55
N CYS A 267 -2.02 9.70 5.31
CA CYS A 267 -1.80 10.93 4.54
C CYS A 267 -2.48 10.99 3.17
N ASN A 268 -2.95 9.89 2.61
CA ASN A 268 -3.52 9.86 1.26
C ASN A 268 -4.95 10.42 1.21
N TRP A 269 -5.15 11.61 1.76
CA TRP A 269 -6.42 12.31 1.82
C TRP A 269 -6.44 13.48 0.85
N GLU A 270 -7.62 13.84 0.35
CA GLU A 270 -7.77 14.97 -0.56
C GLU A 270 -7.53 16.33 0.12
N HIS A 271 -7.87 16.43 1.42
CA HIS A 271 -7.70 17.65 2.22
C HIS A 271 -7.47 17.32 3.70
N GLU A 272 -6.92 18.28 4.44
CA GLU A 272 -6.48 18.15 5.83
C GLU A 272 -7.57 17.72 6.82
N TYR A 273 -8.82 18.10 6.61
CA TYR A 273 -9.92 17.71 7.50
C TYR A 273 -10.19 16.20 7.48
N LEU A 274 -9.77 15.48 6.45
CA LEU A 274 -9.90 14.03 6.39
C LEU A 274 -8.80 13.28 7.16
N LEU A 275 -7.69 13.93 7.55
CA LEU A 275 -6.56 13.28 8.23
C LEU A 275 -7.00 12.37 9.39
N TYR A 276 -7.84 12.90 10.28
CA TYR A 276 -8.29 12.15 11.46
C TYR A 276 -9.73 11.66 11.34
N HIS A 277 -10.59 12.39 10.64
CA HIS A 277 -11.98 11.98 10.41
C HIS A 277 -12.05 10.74 9.51
N GLY A 278 -11.27 10.71 8.44
CA GLY A 278 -11.16 9.55 7.55
C GLY A 278 -10.58 8.33 8.26
N LEU A 279 -9.50 8.50 9.03
CA LEU A 279 -8.94 7.41 9.85
C LEU A 279 -9.98 6.85 10.82
N LYS A 280 -10.67 7.72 11.57
CA LYS A 280 -11.73 7.29 12.49
C LYS A 280 -12.86 6.54 11.77
N ALA A 281 -13.23 6.99 10.57
CA ALA A 281 -14.27 6.35 9.77
C ALA A 281 -13.86 4.96 9.27
N LEU A 282 -12.56 4.73 8.97
CA LEU A 282 -12.08 3.48 8.42
C LEU A 282 -11.52 2.50 9.47
N THR A 283 -11.20 2.96 10.69
CA THR A 283 -10.66 2.10 11.75
C THR A 283 -11.50 0.84 12.02
N PRO A 284 -12.84 0.87 12.04
CA PRO A 284 -13.64 -0.34 12.27
C PRO A 284 -13.46 -1.43 11.22
N TYR A 285 -13.00 -1.05 10.02
CA TYR A 285 -12.76 -1.95 8.90
C TYR A 285 -11.29 -2.38 8.76
N ALA A 286 -10.38 -1.77 9.52
CA ALA A 286 -8.95 -2.06 9.50
C ALA A 286 -8.60 -3.12 10.56
N ARG A 287 -8.02 -4.25 10.16
CA ARG A 287 -7.70 -5.33 11.09
C ARG A 287 -6.24 -5.77 11.03
N THR A 288 -5.65 -5.76 9.84
CA THR A 288 -4.33 -6.37 9.63
C THR A 288 -3.22 -5.35 9.43
N THR A 289 -3.37 -4.40 8.51
CA THR A 289 -2.32 -3.44 8.13
C THR A 289 -2.89 -2.04 8.00
N VAL A 290 -2.12 -1.03 8.43
CA VAL A 290 -2.32 0.40 8.10
C VAL A 290 -0.99 0.99 7.67
N HIS A 291 -1.02 2.01 6.81
CA HIS A 291 0.16 2.76 6.44
C HIS A 291 0.36 3.92 7.42
N ALA A 292 1.31 3.76 8.32
CA ALA A 292 1.79 4.87 9.14
C ALA A 292 2.64 5.77 8.26
N LYS A 293 1.96 6.65 7.53
CA LYS A 293 2.57 7.51 6.54
C LYS A 293 2.88 8.89 7.11
N TYR A 294 4.00 9.45 6.65
CA TYR A 294 4.32 10.85 6.79
C TYR A 294 4.51 11.49 5.42
N TRP A 295 3.85 12.62 5.21
CA TRP A 295 3.98 13.45 4.02
C TRP A 295 3.90 14.93 4.42
N ASP A 296 4.93 15.69 4.13
CA ASP A 296 5.04 17.11 4.53
C ASP A 296 4.02 18.05 3.87
N ARG A 297 3.28 17.56 2.85
CA ARG A 297 2.21 18.36 2.21
C ARG A 297 1.13 18.85 3.18
N TRP A 298 0.98 18.18 4.31
CA TRP A 298 0.01 18.53 5.34
C TRP A 298 0.61 19.40 6.46
N GLY A 299 1.93 19.63 6.40
CA GLY A 299 2.64 20.47 7.36
C GLY A 299 2.35 20.09 8.82
N PRO A 300 2.12 21.09 9.68
CA PRO A 300 1.90 20.85 11.12
C PRO A 300 0.55 20.20 11.44
N GLN A 301 -0.39 20.10 10.50
CA GLN A 301 -1.67 19.43 10.70
C GLN A 301 -1.52 17.91 10.83
N GLN A 302 -0.44 17.36 10.26
CA GLN A 302 -0.16 15.94 10.39
C GLN A 302 0.65 15.65 11.65
N ASP A 303 0.06 14.87 12.55
CA ASP A 303 0.68 14.32 13.74
C ASP A 303 0.57 12.78 13.71
N VAL A 304 1.71 12.11 13.55
CA VAL A 304 1.79 10.64 13.48
C VAL A 304 1.27 9.99 14.75
N LYS A 305 1.64 10.54 15.93
CA LYS A 305 1.18 10.00 17.22
C LYS A 305 -0.33 10.11 17.37
N ARG A 306 -0.91 11.24 16.97
CA ARG A 306 -2.36 11.44 16.97
C ARG A 306 -3.04 10.45 16.03
N SER A 307 -2.48 10.20 14.83
CA SER A 307 -3.00 9.20 13.90
C SER A 307 -2.98 7.80 14.49
N VAL A 308 -1.87 7.39 15.10
CA VAL A 308 -1.75 6.11 15.84
C VAL A 308 -2.79 6.04 16.94
N LYS A 309 -2.94 7.11 17.74
CA LYS A 309 -3.92 7.14 18.83
C LYS A 309 -5.35 6.98 18.31
N VAL A 310 -5.72 7.64 17.21
CA VAL A 310 -7.05 7.46 16.57
C VAL A 310 -7.30 5.98 16.23
N MET A 311 -6.30 5.29 15.67
CA MET A 311 -6.41 3.87 15.36
C MET A 311 -6.56 3.01 16.61
N LEU A 312 -5.75 3.26 17.64
CA LEU A 312 -5.77 2.49 18.90
C LEU A 312 -7.08 2.71 19.66
N ASP A 313 -7.56 3.94 19.78
CA ASP A 313 -8.85 4.29 20.42
C ASP A 313 -10.04 3.62 19.71
N GLY A 314 -9.92 3.40 18.39
CA GLY A 314 -10.87 2.63 17.59
C GLY A 314 -10.71 1.10 17.69
N GLY A 315 -9.78 0.59 18.52
CA GLY A 315 -9.55 -0.83 18.76
C GLY A 315 -8.61 -1.53 17.77
N TYR A 316 -7.85 -0.80 16.97
CA TYR A 316 -6.93 -1.40 16.01
C TYR A 316 -5.76 -2.14 16.70
N LYS A 317 -5.53 -3.39 16.28
CA LYS A 317 -4.50 -4.29 16.83
C LYS A 317 -3.51 -4.82 15.79
N GLY A 318 -3.62 -4.39 14.54
CA GLY A 318 -2.77 -4.83 13.43
C GLY A 318 -1.41 -4.13 13.36
N LYS A 319 -0.76 -4.22 12.21
CA LYS A 319 0.58 -3.68 11.97
C LYS A 319 0.53 -2.25 11.40
N PHE A 320 1.52 -1.46 11.77
CA PHE A 320 1.79 -0.14 11.21
C PHE A 320 2.95 -0.26 10.22
N ALA A 321 2.68 -0.17 8.93
CA ALA A 321 3.71 -0.15 7.88
C ALA A 321 4.31 1.27 7.79
N LEU A 322 5.62 1.36 7.86
CA LEU A 322 6.37 2.62 7.97
C LEU A 322 6.56 3.24 6.58
N GLU A 323 5.61 4.07 6.14
CA GLU A 323 5.59 4.63 4.79
C GLU A 323 5.91 6.14 4.79
N TYR A 324 7.19 6.47 4.67
CA TYR A 324 7.61 7.85 4.49
C TYR A 324 7.53 8.26 3.01
N GLU A 325 6.69 9.25 2.70
CA GLU A 325 6.50 9.73 1.33
C GLU A 325 7.49 10.83 0.96
N ALA A 326 7.49 11.90 1.72
CA ALA A 326 8.37 13.06 1.53
C ALA A 326 8.43 13.91 2.80
N GLY A 327 9.51 14.71 2.91
CA GLY A 327 9.79 15.62 4.01
C GLY A 327 11.29 15.91 4.11
N PRO A 328 11.80 16.26 5.29
CA PRO A 328 13.19 16.72 5.45
C PRO A 328 14.24 15.61 5.40
N TRP A 329 13.83 14.32 5.47
CA TRP A 329 14.76 13.20 5.56
C TRP A 329 14.83 12.39 4.25
N ASP A 330 15.88 11.59 4.10
CA ASP A 330 15.88 10.51 3.12
C ASP A 330 14.88 9.40 3.53
N GLY A 331 14.58 8.49 2.60
CA GLY A 331 13.54 7.48 2.85
C GLY A 331 13.85 6.53 4.03
N VAL A 332 15.12 6.25 4.32
CA VAL A 332 15.51 5.39 5.46
C VAL A 332 15.37 6.14 6.77
N GLU A 333 15.89 7.37 6.84
CA GLU A 333 15.79 8.20 8.04
C GLU A 333 14.33 8.59 8.33
N GLY A 334 13.55 8.86 7.28
CA GLY A 334 12.10 9.13 7.42
C GLY A 334 11.33 7.91 7.94
N ALA A 335 11.66 6.70 7.48
CA ALA A 335 11.05 5.48 8.03
C ALA A 335 11.48 5.21 9.47
N LYS A 336 12.73 5.52 9.86
CA LYS A 336 13.18 5.47 11.27
C LYS A 336 12.49 6.52 12.14
N TYR A 337 12.25 7.72 11.61
CA TYR A 337 11.43 8.72 12.29
C TYR A 337 10.02 8.18 12.57
N LEU A 338 9.37 7.60 11.56
CA LEU A 338 8.05 6.97 11.73
C LEU A 338 8.09 5.83 12.76
N MET A 339 9.11 4.97 12.73
CA MET A 339 9.30 3.92 13.72
C MET A 339 9.30 4.50 15.15
N LYS A 340 10.09 5.55 15.40
CA LYS A 340 10.16 6.23 16.70
C LYS A 340 8.79 6.81 17.12
N GLU A 341 8.10 7.52 16.21
CA GLU A 341 6.84 8.18 16.54
C GLU A 341 5.72 7.16 16.80
N VAL A 342 5.64 6.08 16.01
CA VAL A 342 4.65 5.01 16.21
C VAL A 342 4.92 4.27 17.51
N MET A 343 6.18 3.88 17.80
CA MET A 343 6.53 3.19 19.05
C MET A 343 6.28 4.05 20.29
N ALA A 344 6.46 5.37 20.18
CA ALA A 344 6.17 6.29 21.28
C ALA A 344 4.68 6.47 21.56
N ALA A 345 3.80 6.11 20.58
CA ALA A 345 2.35 6.18 20.72
C ALA A 345 1.70 4.82 21.10
N LEU A 346 2.45 3.72 20.95
CA LEU A 346 2.09 2.37 21.42
C LEU A 346 2.39 2.20 22.90
#